data_dc2cdb607e1da2daf08c70a0f6be71d3
#
_entry.id   dc2cdb607e1da2daf08c70a0f6be71d3
#
_cell.length_a   1.000
_cell.length_b   1.000
_cell.length_c   1.000
_cell.angle_alpha   90.00
_cell.angle_beta   90.00
_cell.angle_gamma   90.00
#
_symmetry.space_group_name_H-M   'P 1'
#
loop_
_entity.id
_entity.type
_entity.pdbx_description
1 polymer ?
#
loop_
_entity_poly.entity_id
_entity_poly.type
_entity_poly.pdbx_seq_one_letter_code
_entity_poly.pdbx_strand_id
1 'polypeptide(L)'
;IVMEYCSGGDLTPYLGSGSSKIPLICQQILIGLHALHTRGKVHRDLKPENVLFKSNGIAALTDFGIAGDRNKRMTERNIFGKPNQIFGTYAYMPPEQVNRMRGEATVLPTTDIFSFGVLAFQLLTGSLPFGDLSGNDELALYQKRGKNGDWNRQKLTQLKHREQWQQLFAGCLNPDFKKRFQSVQEVLEHLPAISQVPMERGYCPPQTVNGFCIRIMQGEEYGKIYQLSELIKYGNRILTIGRER
;
A
#
# COMPACT_ATOMS: atom_id res chain seq x y z
N ILE A 1 -13.83 1.51 -14.64
CA ILE A 1 -12.36 1.52 -14.62
C ILE A 1 -11.91 0.09 -14.84
N VAL A 2 -11.06 -0.13 -15.84
CA VAL A 2 -10.43 -1.44 -16.10
C VAL A 2 -9.05 -1.42 -15.47
N MET A 3 -8.71 -2.44 -14.69
CA MET A 3 -7.44 -2.58 -14.00
C MET A 3 -6.86 -3.98 -14.23
N GLU A 4 -5.53 -4.12 -14.08
CA GLU A 4 -4.88 -5.42 -14.07
C GLU A 4 -5.42 -6.28 -12.93
N TYR A 5 -5.74 -7.55 -13.22
CA TYR A 5 -6.16 -8.49 -12.20
C TYR A 5 -4.96 -9.12 -11.49
N CYS A 6 -4.92 -8.98 -10.17
CA CYS A 6 -3.90 -9.54 -9.32
C CYS A 6 -4.43 -10.82 -8.65
N SER A 7 -4.09 -11.98 -9.19
CA SER A 7 -4.61 -13.28 -8.74
C SER A 7 -3.99 -13.80 -7.43
N GLY A 8 -2.91 -13.18 -6.97
CA GLY A 8 -2.17 -13.63 -5.78
C GLY A 8 -2.76 -13.14 -4.43
N GLY A 9 -3.91 -12.46 -4.46
CA GLY A 9 -4.52 -11.89 -3.25
C GLY A 9 -3.82 -10.64 -2.75
N ASP A 10 -4.11 -10.23 -1.51
CA ASP A 10 -3.53 -9.07 -0.85
C ASP A 10 -2.38 -9.44 0.10
N LEU A 11 -1.81 -8.43 0.75
CA LEU A 11 -0.66 -8.57 1.63
C LEU A 11 -1.01 -9.12 3.03
N THR A 12 -2.29 -9.20 3.40
CA THR A 12 -2.75 -9.59 4.74
C THR A 12 -2.15 -10.92 5.25
N PRO A 13 -2.06 -12.00 4.44
CA PRO A 13 -1.50 -13.27 4.89
C PRO A 13 -0.01 -13.21 5.25
N TYR A 14 0.70 -12.17 4.85
CA TYR A 14 2.13 -12.01 5.13
C TYR A 14 2.42 -11.28 6.44
N LEU A 15 1.41 -10.71 7.10
CA LEU A 15 1.57 -9.97 8.36
C LEU A 15 2.09 -10.90 9.46
N GLY A 16 3.29 -10.61 9.97
CA GLY A 16 3.93 -11.41 11.03
C GLY A 16 4.26 -12.85 10.63
N SER A 17 4.26 -13.17 9.35
CA SER A 17 4.49 -14.55 8.86
C SER A 17 5.93 -15.06 9.06
N GLY A 18 6.88 -14.20 9.41
CA GLY A 18 8.30 -14.53 9.48
C GLY A 18 8.92 -14.86 8.10
N SER A 19 8.22 -14.60 7.02
CA SER A 19 8.66 -14.92 5.67
C SER A 19 9.97 -14.23 5.31
N SER A 20 10.92 -14.96 4.78
CA SER A 20 12.17 -14.41 4.23
C SER A 20 11.97 -13.49 3.03
N LYS A 21 10.76 -13.48 2.45
CA LYS A 21 10.40 -12.60 1.33
C LYS A 21 10.03 -11.18 1.77
N ILE A 22 9.87 -10.91 3.08
CA ILE A 22 9.43 -9.59 3.57
C ILE A 22 10.33 -8.44 3.06
N PRO A 23 11.67 -8.50 3.10
CA PRO A 23 12.50 -7.42 2.55
C PRO A 23 12.25 -7.18 1.05
N LEU A 24 12.06 -8.25 0.26
CA LEU A 24 11.72 -8.15 -1.16
C LEU A 24 10.36 -7.49 -1.38
N ILE A 25 9.36 -7.87 -0.60
CA ILE A 25 8.02 -7.27 -0.64
C ILE A 25 8.11 -5.77 -0.30
N CYS A 26 8.84 -5.41 0.76
CA CYS A 26 9.10 -4.01 1.12
C CYS A 26 9.75 -3.24 -0.04
N GLN A 27 10.75 -3.81 -0.69
CA GLN A 27 11.41 -3.20 -1.85
C GLN A 27 10.42 -2.97 -3.00
N GLN A 28 9.57 -3.95 -3.32
CA GLN A 28 8.58 -3.82 -4.39
C GLN A 28 7.55 -2.74 -4.09
N ILE A 29 7.08 -2.63 -2.84
CA ILE A 29 6.18 -1.56 -2.39
C ILE A 29 6.86 -0.20 -2.58
N LEU A 30 8.12 -0.06 -2.14
CA LEU A 30 8.89 1.18 -2.28
C LEU A 30 9.09 1.57 -3.75
N ILE A 31 9.39 0.62 -4.63
CA ILE A 31 9.49 0.87 -6.08
C ILE A 31 8.15 1.40 -6.62
N GLY A 32 7.02 0.82 -6.21
CA GLY A 32 5.69 1.29 -6.56
C GLY A 32 5.43 2.73 -6.08
N LEU A 33 5.78 3.04 -4.83
CA LEU A 33 5.67 4.40 -4.28
C LEU A 33 6.58 5.39 -5.02
N HIS A 34 7.81 5.00 -5.33
CA HIS A 34 8.74 5.82 -6.12
C HIS A 34 8.14 6.19 -7.47
N ALA A 35 7.54 5.23 -8.17
CA ALA A 35 6.88 5.46 -9.44
C ALA A 35 5.68 6.42 -9.37
N LEU A 36 4.97 6.46 -8.25
CA LEU A 36 3.91 7.45 -7.97
C LEU A 36 4.50 8.83 -7.69
N HIS A 37 5.48 8.90 -6.78
CA HIS A 37 6.08 10.15 -6.32
C HIS A 37 6.79 10.90 -7.46
N THR A 38 7.49 10.20 -8.36
CA THR A 38 8.11 10.81 -9.54
C THR A 38 7.09 11.42 -10.52
N ARG A 39 5.83 11.00 -10.44
CA ARG A 39 4.72 11.59 -11.21
C ARG A 39 3.91 12.62 -10.42
N GLY A 40 4.44 13.10 -9.28
CA GLY A 40 3.77 14.04 -8.40
C GLY A 40 2.50 13.50 -7.75
N LYS A 41 2.36 12.17 -7.65
CA LYS A 41 1.23 11.51 -7.01
C LYS A 41 1.62 10.93 -5.66
N VAL A 42 0.71 10.96 -4.71
CA VAL A 42 0.86 10.36 -3.38
C VAL A 42 -0.24 9.33 -3.19
N HIS A 43 0.08 8.17 -2.63
CA HIS A 43 -0.86 7.05 -2.47
C HIS A 43 -1.94 7.36 -1.44
N ARG A 44 -1.56 7.86 -0.27
CA ARG A 44 -2.42 8.32 0.85
C ARG A 44 -3.20 7.25 1.63
N ASP A 45 -3.30 6.05 1.13
CA ASP A 45 -4.06 4.95 1.75
C ASP A 45 -3.30 3.63 1.66
N LEU A 46 -1.99 3.67 1.93
CA LEU A 46 -1.15 2.49 1.94
C LEU A 46 -1.47 1.62 3.16
N LYS A 47 -1.92 0.40 2.92
CA LYS A 47 -2.29 -0.62 3.90
C LYS A 47 -2.26 -2.00 3.25
N PRO A 48 -2.32 -3.13 4.02
CA PRO A 48 -2.20 -4.47 3.45
C PRO A 48 -3.18 -4.77 2.31
N GLU A 49 -4.43 -4.33 2.42
CA GLU A 49 -5.48 -4.58 1.44
C GLU A 49 -5.24 -3.86 0.10
N ASN A 50 -4.41 -2.81 0.11
CA ASN A 50 -4.08 -2.01 -1.08
C ASN A 50 -2.74 -2.41 -1.70
N VAL A 51 -2.14 -3.52 -1.25
CA VAL A 51 -0.97 -4.16 -1.85
C VAL A 51 -1.38 -5.54 -2.34
N LEU A 52 -1.45 -5.71 -3.64
CA LEU A 52 -1.91 -6.94 -4.28
C LEU A 52 -0.74 -7.69 -4.93
N PHE A 53 -0.83 -9.01 -5.00
CA PHE A 53 0.14 -9.82 -5.71
C PHE A 53 -0.34 -10.22 -7.09
N LYS A 54 0.49 -9.97 -8.09
CA LYS A 54 0.31 -10.48 -9.45
C LYS A 54 0.48 -12.00 -9.48
N SER A 55 0.08 -12.64 -10.57
CA SER A 55 0.24 -14.10 -10.76
C SER A 55 1.69 -14.59 -10.63
N ASN A 56 2.66 -13.73 -10.94
CA ASN A 56 4.09 -14.00 -10.80
C ASN A 56 4.66 -13.68 -9.39
N GLY A 57 3.82 -13.33 -8.42
CA GLY A 57 4.21 -13.03 -7.06
C GLY A 57 4.81 -11.62 -6.83
N ILE A 58 4.76 -10.75 -7.83
CA ILE A 58 5.22 -9.36 -7.69
C ILE A 58 4.13 -8.54 -7.00
N ALA A 59 4.50 -7.77 -5.97
CA ALA A 59 3.59 -6.85 -5.30
C ALA A 59 3.29 -5.61 -6.17
N ALA A 60 2.03 -5.22 -6.22
CA ALA A 60 1.53 -4.05 -6.93
C ALA A 60 0.65 -3.20 -6.03
N LEU A 61 0.75 -1.89 -6.14
CA LEU A 61 -0.08 -0.94 -5.39
C LEU A 61 -1.39 -0.68 -6.13
N THR A 62 -2.50 -0.61 -5.37
CA THR A 62 -3.83 -0.29 -5.88
C THR A 62 -4.48 0.82 -5.06
N ASP A 63 -5.57 1.37 -5.56
CA ASP A 63 -6.38 2.40 -4.87
C ASP A 63 -5.61 3.68 -4.48
N PHE A 64 -4.60 4.07 -5.28
CA PHE A 64 -3.82 5.26 -5.05
C PHE A 64 -4.52 6.53 -5.56
N GLY A 65 -4.49 7.59 -4.75
CA GLY A 65 -4.68 8.98 -5.18
C GLY A 65 -6.04 9.41 -5.75
N ILE A 66 -7.02 8.51 -5.93
CA ILE A 66 -8.32 8.84 -6.53
C ILE A 66 -9.24 9.60 -5.54
N ALA A 67 -8.82 9.76 -4.29
CA ALA A 67 -9.64 10.34 -3.24
C ALA A 67 -9.36 11.83 -3.04
N GLY A 68 -9.73 12.67 -3.99
CA GLY A 68 -9.94 14.10 -3.72
C GLY A 68 -11.02 14.36 -2.65
N ASP A 69 -11.78 13.33 -2.25
CA ASP A 69 -12.89 13.43 -1.31
C ASP A 69 -12.86 12.30 -0.26
N ARG A 70 -11.81 12.29 0.56
CA ARG A 70 -11.68 11.32 1.68
C ARG A 70 -12.83 11.45 2.68
N ASN A 71 -13.32 12.66 2.91
CA ASN A 71 -14.45 12.91 3.82
C ASN A 71 -15.72 12.19 3.34
N LYS A 72 -15.96 12.17 2.02
CA LYS A 72 -17.10 11.47 1.43
C LYS A 72 -17.01 9.95 1.58
N ARG A 73 -15.81 9.36 1.34
CA ARG A 73 -15.59 7.92 1.53
C ARG A 73 -15.65 7.48 2.99
N MET A 74 -15.20 8.31 3.93
CA MET A 74 -15.30 8.00 5.35
C MET A 74 -16.74 8.05 5.84
N THR A 75 -17.53 8.99 5.35
CA THR A 75 -18.97 9.10 5.67
C THR A 75 -19.76 7.94 5.06
N GLU A 76 -19.51 7.57 3.82
CA GLU A 76 -20.19 6.45 3.15
C GLU A 76 -19.83 5.08 3.75
N ARG A 77 -18.57 4.87 4.15
CA ARG A 77 -18.15 3.63 4.84
C ARG A 77 -18.66 3.53 6.28
N ASN A 78 -18.82 4.65 6.97
CA ASN A 78 -19.39 4.69 8.33
C ASN A 78 -20.86 4.26 8.38
N ILE A 79 -21.60 4.33 7.25
CA ILE A 79 -23.00 3.91 7.18
C ILE A 79 -23.13 2.38 7.04
N PHE A 80 -22.11 1.66 6.51
CA PHE A 80 -22.18 0.23 6.20
C PHE A 80 -21.03 -0.62 6.78
N GLY A 81 -20.01 -0.03 7.45
CA GLY A 81 -18.81 -0.74 7.89
C GLY A 81 -18.84 -1.16 9.35
N LYS A 82 -18.37 -2.38 9.63
CA LYS A 82 -18.11 -2.84 11.01
C LYS A 82 -17.04 -1.93 11.64
N PRO A 83 -17.11 -1.62 12.96
CA PRO A 83 -16.16 -0.74 13.66
C PRO A 83 -14.70 -1.09 13.41
N ASN A 84 -14.35 -2.37 13.33
CA ASN A 84 -12.97 -2.86 13.12
C ASN A 84 -12.36 -2.44 11.77
N GLN A 85 -13.14 -2.18 10.72
CA GLN A 85 -12.61 -1.72 9.43
C GLN A 85 -12.25 -0.23 9.44
N ILE A 86 -12.89 0.55 10.28
CA ILE A 86 -12.59 2.00 10.44
C ILE A 86 -11.25 2.15 11.13
N PHE A 87 -11.02 1.43 12.24
CA PHE A 87 -9.77 1.48 13.00
C PHE A 87 -8.55 1.05 12.16
N GLY A 88 -8.72 0.04 11.30
CA GLY A 88 -7.65 -0.44 10.41
C GLY A 88 -7.05 0.65 9.52
N THR A 89 -7.85 1.52 8.94
CA THR A 89 -7.35 2.60 8.07
C THR A 89 -6.61 3.69 8.86
N TYR A 90 -7.04 4.00 10.10
CA TYR A 90 -6.35 4.99 10.94
C TYR A 90 -4.98 4.55 11.41
N ALA A 91 -4.73 3.24 11.51
CA ALA A 91 -3.45 2.70 11.96
C ALA A 91 -2.26 3.14 11.10
N TYR A 92 -2.46 3.29 9.80
CA TYR A 92 -1.39 3.64 8.85
C TYR A 92 -1.28 5.15 8.59
N MET A 93 -2.17 5.94 9.19
CA MET A 93 -2.25 7.37 8.95
C MET A 93 -1.22 8.12 9.79
N PRO A 94 -0.39 9.01 9.18
CA PRO A 94 0.58 9.79 9.94
C PRO A 94 -0.08 10.85 10.82
N PRO A 95 0.61 11.28 11.90
CA PRO A 95 0.07 12.24 12.88
C PRO A 95 -0.43 13.54 12.27
N GLU A 96 0.23 14.06 11.24
CA GLU A 96 -0.15 15.28 10.55
C GLU A 96 -1.47 15.16 9.78
N GLN A 97 -1.88 13.94 9.41
CA GLN A 97 -3.18 13.71 8.75
C GLN A 97 -4.32 13.53 9.75
N VAL A 98 -4.06 12.93 10.91
CA VAL A 98 -5.07 12.72 11.95
C VAL A 98 -5.58 14.07 12.49
N ASN A 99 -4.73 15.08 12.59
CA ASN A 99 -5.07 16.38 13.17
C ASN A 99 -5.79 17.33 12.19
N ARG A 100 -5.87 17.02 10.90
CA ARG A 100 -6.33 17.93 9.84
C ARG A 100 -7.76 17.71 9.38
N MET A 101 -8.66 17.34 10.26
CA MET A 101 -10.10 17.38 9.97
C MET A 101 -10.64 18.82 9.75
N ARG A 102 -9.79 19.88 9.82
CA ARG A 102 -10.20 21.28 9.79
C ARG A 102 -9.46 22.17 8.78
N GLY A 103 -8.88 21.64 7.72
CA GLY A 103 -8.22 22.53 6.75
C GLY A 103 -7.20 21.83 5.85
N GLU A 104 -6.70 22.54 4.85
CA GLU A 104 -5.85 22.06 3.77
C GLU A 104 -4.71 21.15 4.24
N ALA A 105 -4.84 19.86 3.94
CA ALA A 105 -3.79 18.89 4.20
C ALA A 105 -2.73 18.99 3.10
N THR A 106 -1.55 19.52 3.41
CA THR A 106 -0.41 19.37 2.52
C THR A 106 -0.07 17.89 2.43
N VAL A 107 -0.39 17.27 1.30
CA VAL A 107 -0.12 15.86 1.05
C VAL A 107 1.25 15.76 0.42
N LEU A 108 2.19 15.20 1.15
CA LEU A 108 3.59 15.05 0.77
C LEU A 108 3.94 13.56 0.57
N PRO A 109 4.96 13.25 -0.23
CA PRO A 109 5.52 11.90 -0.31
C PRO A 109 5.85 11.29 1.05
N THR A 110 6.26 12.10 2.01
CA THR A 110 6.56 11.71 3.40
C THR A 110 5.37 11.09 4.14
N THR A 111 4.13 11.37 3.70
CA THR A 111 2.91 10.70 4.17
C THR A 111 2.94 9.21 3.89
N ASP A 112 3.25 8.82 2.64
CA ASP A 112 3.34 7.42 2.23
C ASP A 112 4.52 6.71 2.90
N ILE A 113 5.62 7.42 3.17
CA ILE A 113 6.78 6.90 3.89
C ILE A 113 6.40 6.49 5.31
N PHE A 114 5.60 7.29 6.01
CA PHE A 114 5.10 6.91 7.33
C PHE A 114 4.20 5.67 7.25
N SER A 115 3.24 5.67 6.33
CA SER A 115 2.34 4.53 6.13
C SER A 115 3.10 3.26 5.77
N PHE A 116 4.15 3.38 4.94
CA PHE A 116 5.07 2.28 4.65
C PHE A 116 5.79 1.79 5.91
N GLY A 117 6.28 2.70 6.77
CA GLY A 117 6.92 2.34 8.04
C GLY A 117 6.00 1.51 8.94
N VAL A 118 4.72 1.91 9.07
CA VAL A 118 3.71 1.13 9.83
C VAL A 118 3.49 -0.24 9.20
N LEU A 119 3.32 -0.29 7.88
CA LEU A 119 3.09 -1.53 7.13
C LEU A 119 4.26 -2.50 7.24
N ALA A 120 5.49 -2.02 7.04
CA ALA A 120 6.70 -2.83 7.14
C ALA A 120 6.92 -3.35 8.56
N PHE A 121 6.63 -2.54 9.59
CA PHE A 121 6.68 -2.98 10.97
C PHE A 121 5.69 -4.12 11.24
N GLN A 122 4.47 -3.97 10.76
CA GLN A 122 3.44 -5.00 10.92
C GLN A 122 3.75 -6.27 10.13
N LEU A 123 4.33 -6.16 8.93
CA LEU A 123 4.80 -7.32 8.16
C LEU A 123 5.83 -8.14 8.94
N LEU A 124 6.78 -7.46 9.58
CA LEU A 124 7.87 -8.12 10.33
C LEU A 124 7.42 -8.70 11.65
N THR A 125 6.53 -8.01 12.38
CA THR A 125 6.26 -8.31 13.78
C THR A 125 4.86 -8.88 14.03
N GLY A 126 3.96 -8.79 13.06
CA GLY A 126 2.54 -9.12 13.20
C GLY A 126 1.74 -8.11 14.03
N SER A 127 2.39 -7.05 14.53
CA SER A 127 1.79 -6.05 15.41
C SER A 127 1.92 -4.65 14.84
N LEU A 128 1.01 -3.76 15.18
CA LEU A 128 1.15 -2.35 14.86
C LEU A 128 2.23 -1.68 15.73
N PRO A 129 2.95 -0.66 15.22
CA PRO A 129 4.10 -0.08 15.93
C PRO A 129 3.73 0.66 17.23
N PHE A 130 2.53 1.26 17.29
CA PHE A 130 2.12 2.09 18.42
C PHE A 130 1.14 1.40 19.37
N GLY A 131 0.88 0.11 19.21
CA GLY A 131 -0.02 -0.70 20.05
C GLY A 131 -1.22 -1.25 19.28
N ASP A 132 -2.08 -1.98 19.96
CA ASP A 132 -3.26 -2.60 19.36
C ASP A 132 -4.43 -1.61 19.29
N LEU A 133 -5.42 -1.92 18.44
CA LEU A 133 -6.59 -1.07 18.16
C LEU A 133 -7.89 -1.87 18.40
N SER A 134 -8.04 -2.47 19.59
CA SER A 134 -9.21 -3.28 19.92
C SER A 134 -10.39 -2.47 20.48
N GLY A 135 -10.18 -1.20 20.88
CA GLY A 135 -11.21 -0.31 21.41
C GLY A 135 -10.99 1.18 21.13
N ASN A 136 -12.00 2.02 21.45
CA ASN A 136 -11.95 3.46 21.19
C ASN A 136 -10.84 4.21 21.96
N ASP A 137 -10.61 3.83 23.23
CA ASP A 137 -9.56 4.43 24.05
C ASP A 137 -8.16 4.06 23.52
N GLU A 138 -8.04 2.91 22.90
CA GLU A 138 -6.80 2.43 22.31
C GLU A 138 -6.44 3.21 21.04
N LEU A 139 -7.40 3.67 20.24
CA LEU A 139 -7.13 4.56 19.11
C LEU A 139 -6.54 5.87 19.58
N ALA A 140 -7.08 6.49 20.65
CA ALA A 140 -6.55 7.72 21.20
C ALA A 140 -5.12 7.54 21.73
N LEU A 141 -4.86 6.43 22.41
CA LEU A 141 -3.53 6.07 22.91
C LEU A 141 -2.54 5.79 21.76
N TYR A 142 -2.97 5.05 20.74
CA TYR A 142 -2.21 4.78 19.53
C TYR A 142 -1.77 6.07 18.85
N GLN A 143 -2.71 6.99 18.65
CA GLN A 143 -2.45 8.30 18.04
C GLN A 143 -1.50 9.16 18.91
N LYS A 144 -1.66 9.13 20.24
CA LYS A 144 -0.76 9.82 21.18
C LYS A 144 0.66 9.29 21.05
N ARG A 145 0.85 7.95 21.03
CA ARG A 145 2.17 7.33 20.85
C ARG A 145 2.76 7.67 19.48
N GLY A 146 1.95 7.65 18.43
CA GLY A 146 2.36 8.07 17.08
C GLY A 146 2.86 9.51 17.03
N LYS A 147 2.19 10.45 17.72
CA LYS A 147 2.63 11.84 17.84
C LYS A 147 3.94 12.01 18.61
N ASN A 148 4.22 11.14 19.56
CA ASN A 148 5.43 11.16 20.35
C ASN A 148 6.59 10.39 19.69
N GLY A 149 6.33 9.60 18.65
CA GLY A 149 7.31 8.68 18.07
C GLY A 149 7.62 7.46 18.96
N ASP A 150 6.68 7.09 19.84
CA ASP A 150 6.82 6.00 20.82
C ASP A 150 6.44 4.64 20.20
N TRP A 151 7.15 4.21 19.17
CA TRP A 151 6.93 2.89 18.58
C TRP A 151 7.67 1.78 19.33
N ASN A 152 7.15 0.56 19.30
CA ASN A 152 7.62 -0.57 20.11
C ASN A 152 8.92 -1.18 19.56
N ARG A 153 10.08 -0.63 19.97
CA ARG A 153 11.41 -1.12 19.59
C ARG A 153 11.71 -2.53 20.07
N GLN A 154 11.06 -2.98 21.14
CA GLN A 154 11.30 -4.31 21.73
C GLN A 154 10.87 -5.44 20.79
N LYS A 155 9.88 -5.22 19.93
CA LYS A 155 9.43 -6.20 18.93
C LYS A 155 10.50 -6.56 17.89
N LEU A 156 11.57 -5.76 17.78
CA LEU A 156 12.65 -6.01 16.82
C LEU A 156 13.85 -6.78 17.43
N THR A 157 13.85 -7.06 18.74
CA THR A 157 15.05 -7.58 19.44
C THR A 157 15.55 -8.91 18.92
N GLN A 158 14.66 -9.75 18.41
CA GLN A 158 15.00 -11.09 17.90
C GLN A 158 15.09 -11.15 16.37
N LEU A 159 14.90 -10.03 15.68
CA LEU A 159 14.93 -10.02 14.23
C LEU A 159 16.35 -10.02 13.69
N LYS A 160 16.55 -10.75 12.59
CA LYS A 160 17.74 -10.63 11.77
C LYS A 160 17.84 -9.21 11.21
N HIS A 161 19.05 -8.65 11.15
CA HIS A 161 19.29 -7.27 10.72
C HIS A 161 18.56 -6.20 11.57
N ARG A 162 18.43 -6.46 12.88
CA ARG A 162 17.72 -5.58 13.84
C ARG A 162 18.10 -4.11 13.72
N GLU A 163 19.39 -3.81 13.64
CA GLU A 163 19.88 -2.43 13.61
C GLU A 163 19.44 -1.68 12.37
N GLN A 164 19.50 -2.33 11.21
CA GLN A 164 19.03 -1.74 9.94
C GLN A 164 17.52 -1.47 10.00
N TRP A 165 16.73 -2.43 10.51
CA TRP A 165 15.30 -2.23 10.70
C TRP A 165 14.99 -1.11 11.70
N GLN A 166 15.77 -0.98 12.79
CA GLN A 166 15.60 0.10 13.75
C GLN A 166 15.86 1.47 13.11
N GLN A 167 16.92 1.60 12.30
CA GLN A 167 17.21 2.83 11.55
C GLN A 167 16.11 3.16 10.55
N LEU A 168 15.64 2.18 9.79
CA LEU A 168 14.55 2.36 8.85
C LEU A 168 13.28 2.86 9.55
N PHE A 169 12.87 2.21 10.64
CA PHE A 169 11.67 2.63 11.37
C PHE A 169 11.84 3.97 12.06
N ALA A 170 13.01 4.30 12.59
CA ALA A 170 13.28 5.61 13.18
C ALA A 170 13.13 6.73 12.14
N GLY A 171 13.56 6.50 10.90
CA GLY A 171 13.39 7.43 9.80
C GLY A 171 11.95 7.49 9.28
N CYS A 172 11.30 6.33 9.05
CA CYS A 172 9.94 6.29 8.51
C CYS A 172 8.86 6.76 9.51
N LEU A 173 8.96 6.35 10.78
CA LEU A 173 7.95 6.60 11.82
C LEU A 173 8.20 7.91 12.60
N ASN A 174 9.07 8.79 12.11
CA ASN A 174 9.29 10.08 12.74
C ASN A 174 7.98 10.90 12.70
N PRO A 175 7.49 11.41 13.85
CA PRO A 175 6.26 12.19 13.91
C PRO A 175 6.37 13.53 13.18
N ASP A 176 7.55 14.13 13.18
CA ASP A 176 7.84 15.33 12.41
C ASP A 176 8.15 14.95 10.95
N PHE A 177 7.24 15.26 10.05
CA PHE A 177 7.39 14.94 8.63
C PHE A 177 8.62 15.58 7.97
N LYS A 178 9.18 16.66 8.55
CA LYS A 178 10.40 17.32 8.07
C LYS A 178 11.68 16.56 8.46
N LYS A 179 11.61 15.75 9.52
CA LYS A 179 12.72 14.90 10.02
C LYS A 179 12.59 13.45 9.56
N ARG A 180 11.46 13.10 8.96
CA ARG A 180 11.22 11.81 8.33
C ARG A 180 12.06 11.70 7.06
N PHE A 181 12.33 10.51 6.57
CA PHE A 181 12.90 10.34 5.24
C PHE A 181 12.09 11.13 4.21
N GLN A 182 12.77 11.87 3.33
CA GLN A 182 12.12 12.78 2.40
C GLN A 182 11.81 12.12 1.05
N SER A 183 12.44 10.98 0.77
CA SER A 183 12.28 10.24 -0.48
C SER A 183 12.25 8.74 -0.24
N VAL A 184 11.63 8.02 -1.17
CA VAL A 184 11.68 6.56 -1.21
C VAL A 184 13.12 6.06 -1.35
N GLN A 185 13.98 6.83 -2.02
CA GLN A 185 15.38 6.46 -2.21
C GLN A 185 16.11 6.35 -0.88
N GLU A 186 15.93 7.33 0.02
CA GLU A 186 16.49 7.27 1.37
C GLU A 186 16.01 6.04 2.15
N VAL A 187 14.74 5.65 2.00
CA VAL A 187 14.21 4.44 2.65
C VAL A 187 14.87 3.18 2.11
N LEU A 188 15.07 3.09 0.78
CA LEU A 188 15.70 1.94 0.12
C LEU A 188 17.15 1.73 0.59
N GLU A 189 17.89 2.80 0.88
CA GLU A 189 19.26 2.73 1.39
C GLU A 189 19.36 2.09 2.79
N HIS A 190 18.27 2.16 3.57
CA HIS A 190 18.17 1.58 4.91
C HIS A 190 17.50 0.21 4.93
N LEU A 191 16.99 -0.25 3.79
CA LEU A 191 16.37 -1.57 3.72
C LEU A 191 17.45 -2.66 3.85
N PRO A 192 17.29 -3.67 4.73
CA PRO A 192 18.25 -4.77 4.81
C PRO A 192 18.48 -5.43 3.46
N ALA A 193 19.75 -5.68 3.16
CA ALA A 193 20.13 -6.29 1.89
C ALA A 193 19.39 -7.63 1.69
N ILE A 194 18.71 -7.74 0.58
CA ILE A 194 18.04 -8.96 0.15
C ILE A 194 19.18 -9.90 -0.24
N SER A 195 19.37 -10.99 0.54
CA SER A 195 20.22 -12.11 0.09
C SER A 195 19.71 -12.48 -1.30
N GLN A 196 20.55 -12.33 -2.30
CA GLN A 196 20.20 -12.41 -3.72
C GLN A 196 19.31 -13.63 -4.00
N VAL A 197 18.00 -13.44 -3.92
CA VAL A 197 17.09 -14.19 -4.78
C VAL A 197 17.39 -13.62 -6.16
N PRO A 198 17.81 -14.40 -7.14
CA PRO A 198 18.04 -13.88 -8.48
C PRO A 198 16.75 -13.13 -8.84
N MET A 199 16.83 -11.83 -9.06
CA MET A 199 15.80 -11.14 -9.82
C MET A 199 15.80 -11.89 -11.15
N GLU A 200 14.83 -12.76 -11.34
CA GLU A 200 14.50 -13.14 -12.71
C GLU A 200 14.34 -11.82 -13.43
N ARG A 201 15.18 -11.63 -14.45
CA ARG A 201 15.21 -10.44 -15.29
C ARG A 201 13.83 -10.25 -15.89
N GLY A 202 12.98 -9.46 -15.23
CA GLY A 202 11.57 -9.37 -15.56
C GLY A 202 10.86 -8.13 -15.11
N TYR A 203 11.53 -7.13 -14.49
CA TYR A 203 10.99 -5.79 -14.56
C TYR A 203 11.45 -5.18 -15.89
N CYS A 204 10.86 -5.65 -16.95
CA CYS A 204 10.60 -4.81 -18.09
C CYS A 204 9.53 -3.82 -17.62
N PRO A 205 9.76 -2.48 -17.65
CA PRO A 205 8.64 -1.55 -17.65
C PRO A 205 7.69 -2.10 -18.73
N PRO A 206 6.37 -2.15 -18.49
CA PRO A 206 5.49 -2.75 -19.47
C PRO A 206 5.90 -2.17 -20.82
N GLN A 207 6.51 -3.01 -21.66
CA GLN A 207 6.65 -2.67 -23.06
C GLN A 207 5.26 -2.21 -23.39
N THR A 208 5.13 -1.02 -23.90
CA THR A 208 3.89 -0.46 -24.36
C THR A 208 3.21 -1.55 -25.16
N VAL A 209 2.40 -2.37 -24.45
CA VAL A 209 1.47 -3.26 -25.10
C VAL A 209 0.52 -2.26 -25.71
N ASN A 210 0.71 -1.99 -26.99
CA ASN A 210 -0.16 -1.16 -27.79
C ASN A 210 -1.50 -1.89 -27.84
N GLY A 211 -2.31 -1.74 -26.78
CA GLY A 211 -3.62 -2.35 -26.73
C GLY A 211 -4.14 -2.56 -25.30
N PHE A 212 -5.32 -2.06 -25.06
CA PHE A 212 -6.11 -2.46 -23.89
C PHE A 212 -6.72 -3.83 -24.16
N CYS A 213 -6.80 -4.69 -23.13
CA CYS A 213 -7.51 -5.95 -23.22
C CYS A 213 -8.63 -6.02 -22.15
N ILE A 214 -9.69 -6.73 -22.49
CA ILE A 214 -10.80 -7.04 -21.59
C ILE A 214 -10.68 -8.50 -21.22
N ARG A 215 -10.68 -8.82 -19.93
CA ARG A 215 -10.76 -10.19 -19.42
C ARG A 215 -12.14 -10.42 -18.81
N ILE A 216 -12.77 -11.51 -19.19
CA ILE A 216 -14.06 -11.91 -18.62
C ILE A 216 -13.83 -12.54 -17.24
N MET A 217 -14.42 -11.95 -16.21
CA MET A 217 -14.20 -12.34 -14.81
C MET A 217 -15.31 -13.17 -14.22
N GLN A 218 -16.45 -13.35 -14.94
CA GLN A 218 -17.58 -14.14 -14.48
C GLN A 218 -18.44 -14.56 -15.67
N GLY A 219 -19.05 -15.77 -15.61
CA GLY A 219 -19.92 -16.32 -16.64
C GLY A 219 -19.23 -17.43 -17.43
N GLU A 220 -19.90 -17.89 -18.50
CA GLU A 220 -19.46 -19.05 -19.33
C GLU A 220 -18.09 -18.78 -20.01
N GLU A 221 -17.78 -17.54 -20.30
CA GLU A 221 -16.51 -17.14 -20.92
C GLU A 221 -15.43 -16.74 -19.92
N TYR A 222 -15.54 -17.16 -18.66
CA TYR A 222 -14.56 -16.84 -17.61
C TYR A 222 -13.14 -17.14 -18.08
N GLY A 223 -12.26 -16.15 -17.89
CA GLY A 223 -10.85 -16.26 -18.23
C GLY A 223 -10.49 -15.86 -19.67
N LYS A 224 -11.45 -15.73 -20.60
CA LYS A 224 -11.16 -15.23 -21.94
C LYS A 224 -10.64 -13.80 -21.92
N ILE A 225 -9.68 -13.53 -22.77
CA ILE A 225 -9.06 -12.22 -22.95
C ILE A 225 -9.34 -11.75 -24.38
N TYR A 226 -9.91 -10.56 -24.50
CA TYR A 226 -10.17 -9.90 -25.77
C TYR A 226 -9.26 -8.68 -25.89
N GLN A 227 -8.51 -8.58 -26.99
CA GLN A 227 -7.75 -7.38 -27.29
C GLN A 227 -8.67 -6.28 -27.82
N LEU A 228 -8.64 -5.10 -27.20
CA LEU A 228 -9.51 -3.99 -27.61
C LEU A 228 -9.22 -3.55 -29.05
N SER A 229 -7.98 -3.66 -29.50
CA SER A 229 -7.57 -3.39 -30.87
C SER A 229 -8.24 -4.30 -31.90
N GLU A 230 -8.58 -5.54 -31.53
CA GLU A 230 -9.30 -6.48 -32.38
C GLU A 230 -10.79 -6.16 -32.42
N LEU A 231 -11.38 -5.79 -31.27
CA LEU A 231 -12.78 -5.40 -31.17
C LEU A 231 -13.11 -4.10 -31.92
N ILE A 232 -12.17 -3.16 -31.96
CA ILE A 232 -12.32 -1.86 -32.64
C ILE A 232 -12.19 -2.01 -34.17
N LYS A 233 -11.50 -3.01 -34.70
CA LYS A 233 -11.37 -3.27 -36.14
C LYS A 233 -12.69 -3.49 -36.86
N TYR A 234 -13.74 -3.87 -36.16
CA TYR A 234 -15.09 -4.12 -36.73
C TYR A 234 -15.95 -2.85 -36.86
N GLY A 235 -15.38 -1.67 -36.73
CA GLY A 235 -16.06 -0.41 -37.07
C GLY A 235 -17.06 0.12 -36.04
N ASN A 236 -17.27 -0.55 -34.94
CA ASN A 236 -18.14 -0.06 -33.85
C ASN A 236 -17.36 0.91 -32.95
N ARG A 237 -17.77 2.18 -32.94
CA ARG A 237 -17.18 3.22 -32.09
C ARG A 237 -17.60 3.16 -30.63
N ILE A 238 -18.54 2.30 -30.27
CA ILE A 238 -19.07 2.16 -28.90
C ILE A 238 -19.06 0.68 -28.54
N LEU A 239 -18.31 0.32 -27.53
CA LEU A 239 -18.35 -1.01 -26.90
C LEU A 239 -19.16 -0.87 -25.60
N THR A 240 -20.33 -1.52 -25.56
CA THR A 240 -21.15 -1.58 -24.35
C THR A 240 -20.87 -2.90 -23.63
N ILE A 241 -20.36 -2.81 -22.40
CA ILE A 241 -20.16 -3.96 -21.52
C ILE A 241 -21.23 -3.88 -20.45
N GLY A 242 -22.14 -4.83 -20.43
CA GLY A 242 -23.25 -4.86 -19.49
C GLY A 242 -23.69 -6.30 -19.16
N ARG A 243 -24.51 -6.42 -18.14
CA ARG A 243 -25.19 -7.66 -17.80
C ARG A 243 -26.47 -7.74 -18.66
N GLU A 244 -26.67 -8.79 -19.45
CA GLU A 244 -28.02 -9.10 -19.93
C GLU A 244 -28.91 -9.36 -18.71
N ARG A 245 -30.10 -8.74 -18.72
CA ARG A 245 -31.12 -8.90 -17.67
C ARG A 245 -31.91 -10.16 -17.89
#